data_43f15531cddc21761d292f719238b317
#
_entry.id   43f15531cddc21761d292f719238b317
#
_cell.length_a   1.000
_cell.length_b   1.000
_cell.length_c   1.000
_cell.angle_alpha   90.00
_cell.angle_beta   90.00
_cell.angle_gamma   90.00
#
_symmetry.space_group_name_H-M   'P 1'
#
loop_
_entity.id
_entity.type
_entity.pdbx_description
1 polymer ?
#
loop_
_entity_poly.entity_id
_entity_poly.type
_entity_poly.pdbx_seq_one_letter_code
_entity_poly.pdbx_strand_id
1 'polypeptide(L)'
;MIRNENGKWINSKIFREEALKFQKNKTYTAAPYGTPDWMEYWETQLDRCIKGYSVFEEDGTEHKITGHHYFYLNFTQIQIVKFEDDDESAAAEKISQNPDFWDGDYDYFWSLEIARYGLCTKNSQVPSTPEERKEWNHLNKELKKIKKSNYNYKKDETYKKLKERRDTISNNILNRLGLRVKPHLDYLDGGYHMIVGKSRRKGYSYKDGAICANVYNTVRKAQVI
;
A
#
# COMPACT_ATOMS: atom_id res chain seq x y z
N MET A 1 0.80 -13.85 -2.61
CA MET A 1 1.41 -13.69 -3.94
C MET A 1 0.49 -12.86 -4.81
N ILE A 2 1.00 -11.83 -5.49
CA ILE A 2 0.24 -11.05 -6.47
C ILE A 2 0.31 -11.80 -7.79
N ARG A 3 -0.80 -11.87 -8.51
CA ARG A 3 -0.82 -12.34 -9.90
C ARG A 3 -0.78 -11.11 -10.81
N ASN A 4 0.04 -11.14 -11.84
CA ASN A 4 -0.02 -10.17 -12.92
C ASN A 4 -1.28 -10.39 -13.78
N GLU A 5 -1.54 -9.52 -14.74
CA GLU A 5 -2.69 -9.61 -15.66
C GLU A 5 -2.77 -10.95 -16.41
N ASN A 6 -1.62 -11.62 -16.62
CA ASN A 6 -1.50 -12.93 -17.24
C ASN A 6 -1.68 -14.09 -16.25
N GLY A 7 -2.06 -13.82 -15.01
CA GLY A 7 -2.26 -14.83 -13.97
C GLY A 7 -0.97 -15.44 -13.41
N LYS A 8 0.21 -14.92 -13.79
CA LYS A 8 1.50 -15.38 -13.29
C LYS A 8 1.77 -14.81 -11.90
N TRP A 9 2.28 -15.64 -11.01
CA TRP A 9 2.67 -15.24 -9.66
C TRP A 9 3.93 -14.38 -9.67
N ILE A 10 3.88 -13.21 -9.05
CA ILE A 10 5.04 -12.35 -8.88
C ILE A 10 5.90 -12.90 -7.73
N ASN A 11 7.21 -12.88 -7.93
CA ASN A 11 8.14 -13.23 -6.87
C ASN A 11 8.18 -12.10 -5.82
N SER A 12 7.36 -12.23 -4.78
CA SER A 12 7.25 -11.23 -3.71
C SER A 12 8.54 -10.99 -2.91
N LYS A 13 9.57 -11.83 -3.07
CA LYS A 13 10.88 -11.65 -2.42
C LYS A 13 11.55 -10.34 -2.83
N ILE A 14 11.31 -9.85 -4.06
CA ILE A 14 11.85 -8.57 -4.54
C ILE A 14 11.41 -7.37 -3.70
N PHE A 15 10.26 -7.45 -3.04
CA PHE A 15 9.79 -6.39 -2.14
C PHE A 15 10.38 -6.48 -0.74
N ARG A 16 11.11 -7.56 -0.42
CA ARG A 16 11.69 -7.85 0.90
C ARG A 16 13.21 -7.88 0.89
N GLU A 17 13.85 -7.26 -0.09
CA GLU A 17 15.30 -7.32 -0.27
C GLU A 17 16.07 -6.86 0.97
N GLU A 18 15.65 -5.77 1.61
CA GLU A 18 16.33 -5.24 2.79
C GLU A 18 16.16 -6.16 4.01
N ALA A 19 14.97 -6.75 4.19
CA ALA A 19 14.74 -7.76 5.21
C ALA A 19 15.64 -8.99 5.01
N LEU A 20 15.76 -9.47 3.78
CA LEU A 20 16.61 -10.62 3.44
C LEU A 20 18.10 -10.30 3.66
N LYS A 21 18.55 -9.09 3.30
CA LYS A 21 19.91 -8.61 3.61
C LYS A 21 20.17 -8.61 5.12
N PHE A 22 19.24 -8.04 5.90
CA PHE A 22 19.35 -8.01 7.34
C PHE A 22 19.35 -9.40 7.98
N GLN A 23 18.50 -10.30 7.51
CA GLN A 23 18.48 -11.68 7.99
C GLN A 23 19.83 -12.39 7.77
N LYS A 24 20.46 -12.16 6.61
CA LYS A 24 21.76 -12.75 6.25
C LYS A 24 22.93 -12.09 6.94
N ASN A 25 23.00 -10.77 6.93
CA ASN A 25 24.21 -10.01 7.29
C ASN A 25 24.12 -9.39 8.69
N LYS A 26 22.94 -9.43 9.34
CA LYS A 26 22.61 -8.74 10.60
C LYS A 26 22.78 -7.22 10.54
N THR A 27 22.91 -6.67 9.33
CA THR A 27 22.96 -5.23 9.07
C THR A 27 22.27 -4.93 7.75
N TYR A 28 21.71 -3.74 7.61
CA TYR A 28 21.08 -3.25 6.38
C TYR A 28 22.11 -2.71 5.40
N THR A 29 23.17 -2.11 5.86
CA THR A 29 24.25 -1.57 5.03
C THR A 29 25.61 -1.87 5.66
N ALA A 30 26.62 -2.07 4.82
CA ALA A 30 28.01 -2.22 5.23
C ALA A 30 28.73 -0.86 5.37
N ALA A 31 28.12 0.23 4.91
CA ALA A 31 28.70 1.55 4.99
C ALA A 31 28.81 2.01 6.46
N PRO A 32 29.98 2.56 6.88
CA PRO A 32 30.15 3.05 8.25
C PRO A 32 29.19 4.20 8.55
N TYR A 33 28.72 4.26 9.80
CA TYR A 33 27.80 5.28 10.27
C TYR A 33 28.31 6.71 9.98
N GLY A 34 27.44 7.56 9.43
CA GLY A 34 27.71 8.97 9.15
C GLY A 34 28.54 9.23 7.88
N THR A 35 28.91 8.18 7.12
CA THR A 35 29.53 8.37 5.81
C THR A 35 28.50 8.79 4.74
N PRO A 36 28.94 9.40 3.63
CA PRO A 36 28.02 9.74 2.51
C PRO A 36 27.25 8.52 2.02
N ASP A 37 27.87 7.37 1.85
CA ASP A 37 27.24 6.12 1.38
C ASP A 37 26.17 5.62 2.37
N TRP A 38 26.43 5.79 3.69
CA TRP A 38 25.44 5.46 4.72
C TRP A 38 24.25 6.39 4.66
N MET A 39 24.48 7.68 4.47
CA MET A 39 23.40 8.68 4.35
C MET A 39 22.56 8.45 3.09
N GLU A 40 23.20 8.24 1.92
CA GLU A 40 22.52 7.96 0.66
C GLU A 40 21.66 6.69 0.74
N TYR A 41 22.19 5.64 1.37
CA TYR A 41 21.43 4.41 1.61
C TYR A 41 20.15 4.71 2.40
N TRP A 42 20.25 5.39 3.55
CA TRP A 42 19.07 5.65 4.39
C TRP A 42 18.11 6.67 3.78
N GLU A 43 18.59 7.66 3.05
CA GLU A 43 17.73 8.58 2.27
C GLU A 43 16.92 7.80 1.22
N THR A 44 17.53 6.86 0.54
CA THR A 44 16.85 5.98 -0.42
C THR A 44 15.77 5.13 0.27
N GLN A 45 16.08 4.54 1.42
CA GLN A 45 15.10 3.75 2.17
C GLN A 45 13.95 4.62 2.70
N LEU A 46 14.25 5.81 3.20
CA LEU A 46 13.25 6.78 3.65
C LEU A 46 12.32 7.19 2.50
N ASP A 47 12.86 7.44 1.33
CA ASP A 47 12.08 7.79 0.15
C ASP A 47 11.12 6.67 -0.26
N ARG A 48 11.57 5.42 -0.23
CA ARG A 48 10.71 4.23 -0.45
C ARG A 48 9.62 4.08 0.61
N CYS A 49 9.92 4.39 1.87
CA CYS A 49 8.94 4.37 2.97
C CYS A 49 7.88 5.48 2.84
N ILE A 50 8.18 6.57 2.13
CA ILE A 50 7.27 7.69 1.88
C ILE A 50 6.48 7.49 0.59
N LYS A 51 7.14 7.18 -0.52
CA LYS A 51 6.57 7.18 -1.88
C LYS A 51 6.11 5.80 -2.36
N GLY A 52 6.47 4.75 -1.62
CA GLY A 52 6.31 3.37 -2.06
C GLY A 52 7.49 2.89 -2.89
N TYR A 53 7.44 1.61 -3.25
CA TYR A 53 8.50 0.95 -3.99
C TYR A 53 7.92 0.23 -5.21
N SER A 54 8.52 0.47 -6.35
CA SER A 54 8.15 -0.15 -7.62
C SER A 54 9.25 -1.05 -8.13
N VAL A 55 8.83 -2.16 -8.73
CA VAL A 55 9.70 -3.09 -9.46
C VAL A 55 9.09 -3.30 -10.83
N PHE A 56 9.93 -3.35 -11.84
CA PHE A 56 9.52 -3.57 -13.23
C PHE A 56 9.90 -4.99 -13.66
N GLU A 57 8.97 -5.70 -14.31
CA GLU A 57 9.27 -6.95 -14.99
C GLU A 57 9.98 -6.68 -16.33
N GLU A 58 10.51 -7.73 -16.96
CA GLU A 58 11.20 -7.63 -18.25
C GLU A 58 10.29 -7.09 -19.38
N ASP A 59 8.98 -7.31 -19.27
CA ASP A 59 7.96 -6.80 -20.19
C ASP A 59 7.56 -5.33 -19.94
N GLY A 60 8.16 -4.69 -18.92
CA GLY A 60 7.86 -3.32 -18.51
C GLY A 60 6.67 -3.19 -17.55
N THR A 61 6.05 -4.29 -17.13
CA THR A 61 4.96 -4.25 -16.16
C THR A 61 5.45 -3.75 -14.79
N GLU A 62 4.84 -2.68 -14.28
CA GLU A 62 5.16 -2.11 -12.98
C GLU A 62 4.40 -2.82 -11.87
N HIS A 63 5.13 -3.30 -10.87
CA HIS A 63 4.58 -3.78 -9.61
C HIS A 63 4.97 -2.84 -8.49
N LYS A 64 3.98 -2.25 -7.85
CA LYS A 64 4.19 -1.25 -6.81
C LYS A 64 3.55 -1.65 -5.49
N ILE A 65 4.25 -1.37 -4.40
CA ILE A 65 3.71 -1.44 -3.03
C ILE A 65 3.74 -0.05 -2.39
N THR A 66 2.85 0.18 -1.42
CA THR A 66 2.81 1.47 -0.70
C THR A 66 4.01 1.61 0.23
N GLY A 67 4.36 2.84 0.61
CA GLY A 67 5.45 3.09 1.55
C GLY A 67 5.25 2.43 2.90
N HIS A 68 4.01 2.39 3.41
CA HIS A 68 3.70 1.66 4.63
C HIS A 68 3.92 0.15 4.50
N HIS A 69 3.57 -0.43 3.33
CA HIS A 69 3.81 -1.84 3.07
C HIS A 69 5.30 -2.15 2.94
N TYR A 70 6.06 -1.27 2.27
CA TYR A 70 7.51 -1.40 2.17
C TYR A 70 8.18 -1.38 3.55
N PHE A 71 7.80 -0.41 4.42
CA PHE A 71 8.29 -0.34 5.79
C PHE A 71 7.96 -1.60 6.60
N TYR A 72 6.71 -2.06 6.51
CA TYR A 72 6.25 -3.27 7.20
C TYR A 72 7.08 -4.50 6.82
N LEU A 73 7.33 -4.72 5.52
CA LEU A 73 8.06 -5.88 5.04
C LEU A 73 9.55 -5.87 5.40
N ASN A 74 10.17 -4.70 5.42
CA ASN A 74 11.63 -4.60 5.50
C ASN A 74 12.15 -4.19 6.88
N PHE A 75 11.40 -3.39 7.64
CA PHE A 75 11.89 -2.79 8.89
C PHE A 75 11.07 -3.17 10.13
N THR A 76 9.98 -3.93 9.97
CA THR A 76 9.19 -4.40 11.11
C THR A 76 9.60 -5.80 11.52
N GLN A 77 9.70 -6.05 12.82
CA GLN A 77 9.90 -7.37 13.40
C GLN A 77 8.59 -7.88 13.98
N ILE A 78 8.21 -9.10 13.62
CA ILE A 78 7.06 -9.80 14.18
C ILE A 78 7.50 -11.03 14.96
N GLN A 79 6.79 -11.40 16.00
CA GLN A 79 6.98 -12.65 16.69
C GLN A 79 6.08 -13.72 16.12
N ILE A 80 6.65 -14.83 15.72
CA ILE A 80 5.94 -16.04 15.31
C ILE A 80 6.27 -17.17 16.28
N VAL A 81 5.32 -18.07 16.43
CA VAL A 81 5.50 -19.31 17.19
C VAL A 81 5.76 -20.42 16.17
N LYS A 82 6.93 -21.07 16.26
CA LYS A 82 7.22 -22.29 15.52
C LYS A 82 7.09 -23.47 16.47
N PHE A 83 6.48 -24.53 15.98
CA PHE A 83 6.47 -25.82 16.63
C PHE A 83 7.57 -26.66 15.95
N GLU A 84 8.41 -27.37 16.72
CA GLU A 84 9.57 -28.09 16.18
C GLU A 84 9.19 -29.35 15.38
N ASP A 85 7.98 -29.90 15.58
CA ASP A 85 7.41 -30.99 14.80
C ASP A 85 5.90 -30.83 14.72
N ASP A 86 5.22 -31.59 13.85
CA ASP A 86 3.76 -31.66 13.75
C ASP A 86 3.06 -32.14 15.04
N ASP A 87 3.81 -32.28 16.13
CA ASP A 87 3.32 -32.67 17.43
C ASP A 87 2.99 -31.41 18.25
N GLU A 88 1.70 -31.18 18.50
CA GLU A 88 1.18 -30.06 19.30
C GLU A 88 1.71 -30.03 20.76
N SER A 89 2.40 -31.10 21.18
CA SER A 89 3.04 -31.20 22.49
C SER A 89 4.48 -30.69 22.55
N ALA A 90 5.10 -30.38 21.39
CA ALA A 90 6.47 -29.88 21.33
C ALA A 90 6.57 -28.43 21.85
N ALA A 91 7.68 -28.10 22.47
CA ALA A 91 7.94 -26.77 23.02
C ALA A 91 7.90 -25.70 21.91
N ALA A 92 6.96 -24.78 22.03
CA ALA A 92 6.76 -23.72 21.06
C ALA A 92 7.88 -22.67 21.17
N GLU A 93 8.71 -22.56 20.13
CA GLU A 93 9.75 -21.52 20.08
C GLU A 93 9.17 -20.21 19.53
N LYS A 94 9.42 -19.09 20.24
CA LYS A 94 9.10 -17.75 19.76
C LYS A 94 10.27 -17.20 18.97
N ILE A 95 10.07 -17.04 17.68
CA ILE A 95 11.09 -16.49 16.77
C ILE A 95 10.68 -15.09 16.33
N SER A 96 11.66 -14.17 16.36
CA SER A 96 11.49 -12.82 15.77
C SER A 96 11.97 -12.83 14.34
N GLN A 97 11.12 -12.41 13.41
CA GLN A 97 11.47 -12.29 12.00
C GLN A 97 10.71 -11.15 11.30
N ASN A 98 11.18 -10.74 10.13
CA ASN A 98 10.42 -9.82 9.29
C ASN A 98 9.18 -10.53 8.72
N PRO A 99 8.08 -9.79 8.48
CA PRO A 99 6.87 -10.34 7.90
C PRO A 99 7.08 -10.95 6.52
N ASP A 100 6.27 -11.94 6.18
CA ASP A 100 6.14 -12.40 4.82
C ASP A 100 5.18 -11.52 4.01
N PHE A 101 5.28 -11.60 2.68
CA PHE A 101 4.36 -10.92 1.79
C PHE A 101 3.09 -11.74 1.60
N TRP A 102 1.95 -11.17 2.01
CA TRP A 102 0.64 -11.79 1.83
C TRP A 102 -0.27 -10.92 0.97
N ASP A 103 -1.07 -11.54 0.13
CA ASP A 103 -2.05 -10.85 -0.73
C ASP A 103 -3.01 -9.97 0.09
N GLY A 104 -3.44 -10.47 1.26
CA GLY A 104 -4.32 -9.69 2.15
C GLY A 104 -3.64 -8.46 2.75
N ASP A 105 -2.31 -8.46 2.88
CA ASP A 105 -1.56 -7.28 3.31
C ASP A 105 -1.46 -6.27 2.18
N TYR A 106 -1.26 -6.73 0.95
CA TYR A 106 -1.28 -5.89 -0.23
C TYR A 106 -2.61 -5.16 -0.37
N ASP A 107 -3.73 -5.88 -0.29
CA ASP A 107 -5.07 -5.29 -0.34
C ASP A 107 -5.30 -4.30 0.81
N TYR A 108 -4.84 -4.62 2.01
CA TYR A 108 -4.97 -3.77 3.19
C TYR A 108 -4.24 -2.43 3.02
N PHE A 109 -2.96 -2.47 2.66
CA PHE A 109 -2.15 -1.25 2.55
C PHE A 109 -2.60 -0.37 1.38
N TRP A 110 -3.03 -0.95 0.25
CA TRP A 110 -3.62 -0.18 -0.85
C TRP A 110 -4.99 0.41 -0.49
N SER A 111 -5.84 -0.34 0.20
CA SER A 111 -7.13 0.18 0.67
C SER A 111 -6.95 1.33 1.66
N LEU A 112 -5.96 1.25 2.54
CA LEU A 112 -5.58 2.33 3.45
C LEU A 112 -5.09 3.56 2.68
N GLU A 113 -4.23 3.39 1.69
CA GLU A 113 -3.73 4.46 0.85
C GLU A 113 -4.86 5.21 0.13
N ILE A 114 -5.77 4.45 -0.48
CA ILE A 114 -6.95 5.00 -1.18
C ILE A 114 -7.89 5.70 -0.19
N ALA A 115 -8.15 5.12 0.97
CA ALA A 115 -9.00 5.73 1.97
C ALA A 115 -8.43 7.07 2.48
N ARG A 116 -7.12 7.16 2.70
CA ARG A 116 -6.45 8.38 3.20
C ARG A 116 -6.31 9.45 2.14
N TYR A 117 -5.80 9.11 0.98
CA TYR A 117 -5.33 10.07 -0.02
C TYR A 117 -6.18 10.08 -1.29
N GLY A 118 -7.06 9.10 -1.50
CA GLY A 118 -7.85 8.96 -2.70
C GLY A 118 -7.10 8.31 -3.86
N LEU A 119 -7.79 8.19 -5.00
CA LEU A 119 -7.28 7.47 -6.16
C LEU A 119 -6.33 8.31 -7.02
N CYS A 120 -6.69 9.59 -7.26
CA CYS A 120 -6.01 10.48 -8.21
C CYS A 120 -5.60 11.81 -7.60
N THR A 121 -5.33 11.86 -6.30
CA THR A 121 -4.89 13.09 -5.62
C THR A 121 -3.38 13.27 -5.72
N LYS A 122 -2.90 14.47 -5.39
CA LYS A 122 -1.47 14.80 -5.42
C LYS A 122 -0.61 13.89 -4.52
N ASN A 123 -1.17 13.47 -3.39
CA ASN A 123 -0.45 12.67 -2.39
C ASN A 123 -0.67 11.16 -2.55
N SER A 124 -1.47 10.73 -3.53
CA SER A 124 -1.74 9.32 -3.75
C SER A 124 -0.55 8.62 -4.40
N GLN A 125 -0.18 7.47 -3.86
CA GLN A 125 0.85 6.59 -4.42
C GLN A 125 0.27 5.63 -5.48
N VAL A 126 -1.04 5.69 -5.72
CA VAL A 126 -1.73 4.81 -6.68
C VAL A 126 -1.18 5.03 -8.09
N PRO A 127 -0.77 3.97 -8.81
CA PRO A 127 -0.26 4.08 -10.16
C PRO A 127 -1.36 4.52 -11.13
N SER A 128 -1.30 5.77 -11.55
CA SER A 128 -2.20 6.39 -12.51
C SER A 128 -1.40 7.26 -13.47
N THR A 129 -1.81 7.35 -14.73
CA THR A 129 -1.14 8.24 -15.68
C THR A 129 -1.44 9.71 -15.38
N PRO A 130 -0.59 10.65 -15.82
CA PRO A 130 -0.86 12.08 -15.65
C PRO A 130 -2.19 12.51 -16.28
N GLU A 131 -2.55 11.92 -17.44
CA GLU A 131 -3.78 12.18 -18.18
C GLU A 131 -5.00 11.70 -17.39
N GLU A 132 -4.96 10.45 -16.89
CA GLU A 132 -6.01 9.88 -16.04
C GLU A 132 -6.24 10.72 -14.79
N ARG A 133 -5.17 11.14 -14.11
CA ARG A 133 -5.26 12.02 -12.93
C ARG A 133 -5.91 13.36 -13.27
N LYS A 134 -5.52 13.98 -14.38
CA LYS A 134 -6.05 15.26 -14.82
C LYS A 134 -7.54 15.14 -15.13
N GLU A 135 -7.92 14.15 -15.93
CA GLU A 135 -9.31 13.90 -16.33
C GLU A 135 -10.17 13.53 -15.11
N TRP A 136 -9.73 12.59 -14.29
CA TRP A 136 -10.47 12.17 -13.10
C TRP A 136 -10.72 13.32 -12.13
N ASN A 137 -9.71 14.17 -11.89
CA ASN A 137 -9.84 15.34 -11.03
C ASN A 137 -10.81 16.37 -11.61
N HIS A 138 -10.79 16.58 -12.92
CA HIS A 138 -11.75 17.44 -13.60
C HIS A 138 -13.18 16.92 -13.43
N LEU A 139 -13.43 15.66 -13.77
CA LEU A 139 -14.75 15.03 -13.64
C LEU A 139 -15.25 15.05 -12.18
N ASN A 140 -14.39 14.75 -11.22
CA ASN A 140 -14.76 14.77 -9.81
C ASN A 140 -15.14 16.19 -9.32
N LYS A 141 -14.46 17.21 -9.82
CA LYS A 141 -14.79 18.61 -9.55
C LYS A 141 -16.16 19.01 -10.11
N GLU A 142 -16.45 18.62 -11.35
CA GLU A 142 -17.75 18.88 -11.98
C GLU A 142 -18.90 18.13 -11.28
N LEU A 143 -18.70 16.85 -10.94
CA LEU A 143 -19.67 16.08 -10.16
C LEU A 143 -19.96 16.72 -8.79
N LYS A 144 -18.94 17.26 -8.11
CA LYS A 144 -19.13 17.97 -6.84
C LYS A 144 -19.90 19.28 -7.01
N LYS A 145 -19.72 19.99 -8.14
CA LYS A 145 -20.52 21.19 -8.44
C LYS A 145 -21.99 20.85 -8.64
N ILE A 146 -22.29 19.83 -9.46
CA ILE A 146 -23.66 19.39 -9.73
C ILE A 146 -24.34 18.93 -8.42
N LYS A 147 -23.65 18.16 -7.57
CA LYS A 147 -24.18 17.76 -6.24
C LYS A 147 -24.56 18.95 -5.35
N LYS A 148 -23.81 20.04 -5.44
CA LYS A 148 -24.08 21.27 -4.63
C LYS A 148 -25.23 22.09 -5.19
N SER A 149 -25.41 22.12 -6.51
CA SER A 149 -26.40 22.97 -7.19
C SER A 149 -27.76 22.30 -7.38
N ASN A 150 -27.82 20.98 -7.39
CA ASN A 150 -29.03 20.21 -7.70
C ASN A 150 -29.32 19.15 -6.62
N TYR A 151 -30.40 19.33 -5.86
CA TYR A 151 -30.83 18.37 -4.84
C TYR A 151 -31.16 16.99 -5.45
N ASN A 152 -31.71 16.96 -6.68
CA ASN A 152 -32.05 15.74 -7.40
C ASN A 152 -30.96 15.27 -8.39
N TYR A 153 -29.68 15.60 -8.12
CA TYR A 153 -28.54 15.32 -8.99
C TYR A 153 -28.48 13.87 -9.52
N LYS A 154 -28.97 12.88 -8.75
CA LYS A 154 -28.99 11.47 -9.16
C LYS A 154 -29.87 11.18 -10.39
N LYS A 155 -30.84 12.05 -10.69
CA LYS A 155 -31.69 11.96 -11.88
C LYS A 155 -31.14 12.76 -13.08
N ASP A 156 -30.15 13.60 -12.87
CA ASP A 156 -29.53 14.43 -13.89
C ASP A 156 -28.73 13.60 -14.89
N GLU A 157 -29.05 13.66 -16.16
CA GLU A 157 -28.38 12.88 -17.20
C GLU A 157 -26.92 13.30 -17.40
N THR A 158 -26.60 14.57 -17.21
CA THR A 158 -25.22 15.08 -17.26
C THR A 158 -24.40 14.47 -16.11
N TYR A 159 -24.98 14.46 -14.91
CA TYR A 159 -24.33 13.83 -13.75
C TYR A 159 -24.06 12.34 -13.99
N LYS A 160 -25.02 11.60 -14.54
CA LYS A 160 -24.86 10.16 -14.83
C LYS A 160 -23.72 9.91 -15.81
N LYS A 161 -23.68 10.65 -16.93
CA LYS A 161 -22.63 10.52 -17.95
C LYS A 161 -21.23 10.85 -17.39
N LEU A 162 -21.10 11.94 -16.63
CA LEU A 162 -19.82 12.30 -16.01
C LEU A 162 -19.38 11.28 -14.96
N LYS A 163 -20.34 10.75 -14.18
CA LYS A 163 -20.07 9.70 -13.19
C LYS A 163 -19.59 8.41 -13.87
N GLU A 164 -20.27 7.95 -14.91
CA GLU A 164 -19.91 6.75 -15.67
C GLU A 164 -18.46 6.86 -16.21
N ARG A 165 -18.12 8.01 -16.83
CA ARG A 165 -16.77 8.25 -17.34
C ARG A 165 -15.73 8.26 -16.24
N ARG A 166 -15.98 8.91 -15.10
CA ARG A 166 -15.09 8.87 -13.92
C ARG A 166 -14.92 7.44 -13.40
N ASP A 167 -16.01 6.70 -13.30
CA ASP A 167 -16.00 5.34 -12.76
C ASP A 167 -15.26 4.37 -13.70
N THR A 168 -15.29 4.60 -15.02
CA THR A 168 -14.47 3.87 -16.00
C THR A 168 -13.00 4.08 -15.76
N ILE A 169 -12.52 5.33 -15.59
CA ILE A 169 -11.13 5.63 -15.25
C ILE A 169 -10.76 4.97 -13.93
N SER A 170 -11.61 5.08 -12.92
CA SER A 170 -11.41 4.48 -11.61
C SER A 170 -11.26 2.96 -11.69
N ASN A 171 -12.11 2.29 -12.45
CA ASN A 171 -12.04 0.84 -12.65
C ASN A 171 -10.74 0.44 -13.37
N ASN A 172 -10.29 1.19 -14.37
CA ASN A 172 -9.03 0.91 -15.06
C ASN A 172 -7.84 0.97 -14.09
N ILE A 173 -7.79 2.01 -13.25
CA ILE A 173 -6.74 2.15 -12.23
C ILE A 173 -6.80 1.02 -11.20
N LEU A 174 -8.00 0.70 -10.68
CA LEU A 174 -8.18 -0.38 -9.71
C LEU A 174 -7.85 -1.76 -10.28
N ASN A 175 -8.14 -1.98 -11.57
CA ASN A 175 -7.78 -3.22 -12.25
C ASN A 175 -6.27 -3.39 -12.34
N ARG A 176 -5.50 -2.31 -12.63
CA ARG A 176 -4.04 -2.35 -12.61
C ARG A 176 -3.46 -2.68 -11.22
N LEU A 177 -4.12 -2.26 -10.15
CA LEU A 177 -3.72 -2.64 -8.79
C LEU A 177 -3.98 -4.13 -8.50
N GLY A 178 -4.90 -4.77 -9.20
CA GLY A 178 -5.21 -6.18 -9.00
C GLY A 178 -5.77 -6.53 -7.61
N LEU A 179 -6.45 -5.58 -6.94
CA LEU A 179 -7.00 -5.81 -5.60
C LEU A 179 -8.12 -6.86 -5.64
N ARG A 180 -8.12 -7.79 -4.69
CA ARG A 180 -9.20 -8.78 -4.51
C ARG A 180 -10.49 -8.13 -4.03
N VAL A 181 -10.35 -7.17 -3.10
CA VAL A 181 -11.47 -6.39 -2.57
C VAL A 181 -11.30 -4.96 -3.06
N LYS A 182 -12.16 -4.56 -4.02
CA LYS A 182 -12.09 -3.21 -4.57
C LYS A 182 -12.88 -2.24 -3.69
N PRO A 183 -12.32 -1.03 -3.42
CA PRO A 183 -13.07 0.03 -2.77
C PRO A 183 -14.31 0.42 -3.56
N HIS A 184 -15.35 0.90 -2.88
CA HIS A 184 -16.53 1.41 -3.55
C HIS A 184 -16.21 2.72 -4.29
N LEU A 185 -16.61 2.84 -5.54
CA LEU A 185 -16.21 3.95 -6.43
C LEU A 185 -16.63 5.35 -5.95
N ASP A 186 -17.70 5.45 -5.15
CA ASP A 186 -18.16 6.73 -4.62
C ASP A 186 -17.24 7.31 -3.52
N TYR A 187 -16.31 6.50 -2.98
CA TYR A 187 -15.41 6.88 -1.88
C TYR A 187 -13.92 7.02 -2.31
N LEU A 188 -13.65 7.14 -3.61
CA LEU A 188 -12.27 7.15 -4.11
C LEU A 188 -11.59 8.53 -4.06
N ASP A 189 -12.26 9.57 -3.59
CA ASP A 189 -11.67 10.91 -3.46
C ASP A 189 -10.86 11.14 -2.18
N GLY A 190 -10.81 10.14 -1.28
CA GLY A 190 -9.96 10.13 -0.08
C GLY A 190 -10.60 10.84 1.13
N GLY A 191 -9.90 10.74 2.25
CA GLY A 191 -10.36 11.33 3.52
C GLY A 191 -11.45 10.51 4.23
N TYR A 192 -11.49 9.20 4.01
CA TYR A 192 -12.46 8.29 4.62
C TYR A 192 -11.81 7.42 5.69
N HIS A 193 -12.62 7.07 6.69
CA HIS A 193 -12.23 6.03 7.66
C HIS A 193 -12.32 4.65 7.02
N MET A 194 -11.42 3.76 7.42
CA MET A 194 -11.42 2.38 7.00
C MET A 194 -11.77 1.47 8.18
N ILE A 195 -12.75 0.58 7.97
CA ILE A 195 -13.12 -0.46 8.93
C ILE A 195 -12.71 -1.81 8.35
N VAL A 196 -11.91 -2.57 9.11
CA VAL A 196 -11.41 -3.87 8.69
C VAL A 196 -12.03 -4.98 9.52
N GLY A 197 -12.91 -5.76 8.90
CA GLY A 197 -13.39 -7.02 9.44
C GLY A 197 -12.35 -8.12 9.24
N LYS A 198 -11.89 -8.76 10.30
CA LYS A 198 -10.86 -9.80 10.21
C LYS A 198 -11.08 -10.94 11.20
N SER A 199 -10.59 -12.12 10.86
CA SER A 199 -10.46 -13.22 11.80
C SER A 199 -9.30 -12.99 12.78
N ARG A 200 -9.33 -13.66 13.92
CA ARG A 200 -8.28 -13.63 14.94
C ARG A 200 -6.92 -14.08 14.35
N ARG A 201 -5.81 -13.57 14.89
CA ARG A 201 -4.42 -13.96 14.56
C ARG A 201 -3.94 -13.63 13.13
N LYS A 202 -4.49 -12.58 12.49
CA LYS A 202 -4.03 -12.11 11.16
C LYS A 202 -2.95 -11.03 11.20
N GLY A 203 -2.31 -10.79 12.35
CA GLY A 203 -1.16 -9.89 12.47
C GLY A 203 -1.47 -8.39 12.28
N TYR A 204 -2.73 -7.96 12.34
CA TYR A 204 -3.10 -6.55 12.11
C TYR A 204 -2.49 -5.58 13.13
N SER A 205 -2.32 -5.98 14.39
CA SER A 205 -1.66 -5.13 15.39
C SER A 205 -0.20 -4.80 15.00
N TYR A 206 0.50 -5.72 14.34
CA TYR A 206 1.83 -5.45 13.81
C TYR A 206 1.78 -4.49 12.60
N LYS A 207 0.77 -4.59 11.75
CA LYS A 207 0.58 -3.68 10.61
C LYS A 207 0.26 -2.26 11.08
N ASP A 208 -0.65 -2.14 12.04
CA ASP A 208 -1.02 -0.84 12.62
C ASP A 208 0.18 -0.22 13.34
N GLY A 209 0.93 -1.00 14.12
CA GLY A 209 2.18 -0.58 14.74
C GLY A 209 3.23 -0.14 13.71
N ALA A 210 3.37 -0.85 12.59
CA ALA A 210 4.27 -0.49 11.51
C ALA A 210 3.84 0.82 10.82
N ILE A 211 2.55 1.04 10.60
CA ILE A 211 2.02 2.29 10.03
C ILE A 211 2.35 3.46 10.97
N CYS A 212 2.09 3.30 12.27
CA CYS A 212 2.39 4.32 13.28
C CYS A 212 3.89 4.64 13.33
N ALA A 213 4.75 3.62 13.34
CA ALA A 213 6.19 3.79 13.32
C ALA A 213 6.67 4.47 12.03
N ASN A 214 6.16 4.08 10.87
CA ASN A 214 6.51 4.71 9.61
C ASN A 214 6.10 6.19 9.59
N VAL A 215 4.87 6.51 10.01
CA VAL A 215 4.40 7.91 10.09
C VAL A 215 5.26 8.72 11.04
N TYR A 216 5.61 8.18 12.20
CA TYR A 216 6.49 8.86 13.16
C TYR A 216 7.86 9.19 12.56
N ASN A 217 8.44 8.28 11.79
CA ASN A 217 9.76 8.47 11.17
C ASN A 217 9.73 9.36 9.91
N THR A 218 8.61 9.42 9.20
CA THR A 218 8.53 10.06 7.87
C THR A 218 7.81 11.40 7.86
N VAL A 219 6.95 11.66 8.85
CA VAL A 219 6.13 12.87 8.91
C VAL A 219 6.61 13.80 10.02
N ARG A 220 7.05 14.99 9.64
CA ARG A 220 7.48 16.00 10.60
C ARG A 220 6.34 16.37 11.57
N LYS A 221 6.65 16.35 12.88
CA LYS A 221 5.69 16.63 13.97
C LYS A 221 4.50 15.65 14.03
N ALA A 222 4.69 14.42 13.55
CA ALA A 222 3.67 13.40 13.71
C ALA A 222 3.42 13.12 15.19
N GLN A 223 2.13 13.02 15.54
CA GLN A 223 1.69 12.49 16.83
C GLN A 223 0.94 11.19 16.56
N VAL A 224 1.35 10.14 17.23
CA VAL A 224 0.69 8.83 17.18
C VAL A 224 0.11 8.59 18.56
N ILE A 225 -1.22 8.60 18.64
CA ILE A 225 -1.99 8.41 19.87
C ILE A 225 -2.55 6.98 19.87
#